data_e5125290defcc824b9b1588a1fb132e3
#
_entry.id   e5125290defcc824b9b1588a1fb132e3
#
_cell.length_a   1.000
_cell.length_b   1.000
_cell.length_c   1.000
_cell.angle_alpha   90.00
_cell.angle_beta   90.00
_cell.angle_gamma   90.00
#
_symmetry.space_group_name_H-M   'P 1'
#
loop_
_entity.id
_entity.type
_entity.pdbx_description
1 polymer ?
#
loop_
_entity_poly.entity_id
_entity_poly.type
_entity_poly.pdbx_seq_one_letter_code
_entity_poly.pdbx_strand_id
1 'polypeptide(L)'
;MLFRSQQKWIQMGAGKKATSKITYDLQWSNWHNGQKMDMDDVLYSVYFTQEWGTEQTKDDQTFDPEYTPTASQAAKTLVAIKPLDDHTIEVYVNYWHFDESEIADWGGVWVTMPWQIGAAMEKIVIDGKASFSKTNAQAKSISWLSLIIPRDAKLVWQ
;
A
#
# COMPACT_ATOMS: atom_id res chain seq x y z
N MET A 1 9.54 8.60 -6.85
CA MET A 1 9.89 7.16 -6.67
C MET A 1 8.69 6.33 -7.07
N LEU A 2 8.87 5.07 -7.38
CA LEU A 2 7.80 4.09 -7.56
C LEU A 2 8.28 2.75 -7.01
N PHE A 3 7.46 2.07 -6.23
CA PHE A 3 7.74 0.70 -5.80
C PHE A 3 7.46 -0.26 -6.97
N ARG A 4 8.36 -1.20 -7.22
CA ARG A 4 8.25 -2.12 -8.36
C ARG A 4 8.70 -3.53 -7.97
N SER A 5 8.52 -4.44 -8.92
CA SER A 5 8.80 -5.87 -8.91
C SER A 5 10.17 -6.33 -8.37
N GLN A 6 11.03 -5.47 -7.93
CA GLN A 6 12.30 -5.78 -7.26
C GLN A 6 12.21 -5.60 -5.74
N GLN A 7 10.99 -5.48 -5.20
CA GLN A 7 10.72 -5.26 -3.77
C GLN A 7 11.47 -4.06 -3.19
N LYS A 8 11.57 -2.98 -3.97
CA LYS A 8 12.24 -1.75 -3.53
C LYS A 8 11.69 -0.51 -4.22
N TRP A 9 11.89 0.62 -3.57
CA TRP A 9 11.65 1.92 -4.16
C TRP A 9 12.71 2.23 -5.23
N ILE A 10 12.26 2.53 -6.43
CA ILE A 10 13.11 2.87 -7.57
C ILE A 10 12.98 4.36 -7.84
N GLN A 11 14.11 5.04 -7.93
CA GLN A 11 14.14 6.43 -8.39
C GLN A 11 13.80 6.47 -9.88
N MET A 12 12.78 7.24 -10.23
CA MET A 12 12.41 7.44 -11.62
C MET A 12 13.45 8.34 -12.30
N GLY A 13 14.01 7.86 -13.38
CA GLY A 13 15.00 8.62 -14.18
C GLY A 13 14.37 9.82 -14.90
N ALA A 14 15.24 10.69 -15.39
CA ALA A 14 14.86 11.86 -16.20
C ALA A 14 14.08 11.45 -17.46
N GLY A 15 13.18 12.32 -17.95
CA GLY A 15 12.42 12.12 -19.18
C GLY A 15 11.13 11.29 -19.02
N LYS A 16 10.79 10.81 -17.83
CA LYS A 16 9.48 10.25 -17.57
C LYS A 16 8.41 11.35 -17.54
N LYS A 17 7.26 11.09 -18.14
CA LYS A 17 6.14 12.00 -18.22
C LYS A 17 4.93 11.37 -17.55
N ALA A 18 4.10 12.20 -16.95
CA ALA A 18 2.77 11.87 -16.48
C ALA A 18 1.76 12.83 -17.12
N THR A 19 0.52 12.40 -17.21
CA THR A 19 -0.56 13.25 -17.74
C THR A 19 -0.97 14.31 -16.74
N SER A 20 -1.04 13.92 -15.46
CA SER A 20 -1.43 14.82 -14.37
C SER A 20 -0.47 14.70 -13.19
N LYS A 21 -0.33 15.80 -12.45
CA LYS A 21 0.38 15.87 -11.18
C LYS A 21 -0.56 16.42 -10.12
N ILE A 22 -0.65 15.74 -9.00
CA ILE A 22 -1.39 16.16 -7.82
C ILE A 22 -0.40 16.48 -6.72
N THR A 23 -0.61 17.57 -6.00
CA THR A 23 0.16 17.91 -4.80
C THR A 23 -0.80 17.88 -3.63
N TYR A 24 -0.52 17.03 -2.66
CA TYR A 24 -1.26 16.95 -1.41
C TYR A 24 -0.48 17.63 -0.30
N ASP A 25 -1.17 18.46 0.47
CA ASP A 25 -0.74 18.99 1.76
C ASP A 25 -1.41 18.16 2.86
N LEU A 26 -0.63 17.27 3.47
CA LEU A 26 -1.11 16.25 4.39
C LEU A 26 -1.26 16.83 5.79
N GLN A 27 -2.46 16.70 6.35
CA GLN A 27 -2.76 17.16 7.71
C GLN A 27 -2.67 15.98 8.66
N TRP A 28 -1.59 15.93 9.43
CA TRP A 28 -1.36 14.83 10.38
C TRP A 28 -2.20 14.95 11.64
N SER A 29 -2.77 13.84 12.04
CA SER A 29 -3.41 13.64 13.33
C SER A 29 -2.77 12.46 14.07
N ASN A 30 -3.39 12.02 15.15
CA ASN A 30 -2.96 10.80 15.82
C ASN A 30 -3.90 9.65 15.47
N TRP A 31 -3.33 8.47 15.35
CA TRP A 31 -4.06 7.22 15.34
C TRP A 31 -4.77 6.99 16.68
N HIS A 32 -5.79 6.11 16.70
CA HIS A 32 -6.56 5.81 17.93
C HIS A 32 -5.71 5.28 19.10
N ASN A 33 -4.54 4.72 18.80
CA ASN A 33 -3.57 4.26 19.79
C ASN A 33 -2.66 5.38 20.32
N GLY A 34 -2.86 6.63 19.89
CA GLY A 34 -2.06 7.79 20.26
C GLY A 34 -0.79 8.01 19.43
N GLN A 35 -0.44 7.10 18.55
CA GLN A 35 0.71 7.23 17.64
C GLN A 35 0.45 8.35 16.62
N LYS A 36 1.45 9.18 16.37
CA LYS A 36 1.36 10.23 15.35
C LYS A 36 1.39 9.63 13.95
N MET A 37 0.53 10.13 13.07
CA MET A 37 0.59 9.84 11.64
C MET A 37 1.80 10.53 11.01
N ASP A 38 2.40 9.90 10.01
CA ASP A 38 3.54 10.45 9.27
C ASP A 38 3.57 9.98 7.80
N MET A 39 4.59 10.43 7.07
CA MET A 39 4.77 10.09 5.67
C MET A 39 5.01 8.59 5.44
N ASP A 40 5.56 7.87 6.42
CA ASP A 40 5.80 6.44 6.30
C ASP A 40 4.48 5.65 6.23
N ASP A 41 3.42 6.12 6.90
CA ASP A 41 2.08 5.53 6.77
C ASP A 41 1.58 5.58 5.31
N VAL A 42 1.80 6.71 4.64
CA VAL A 42 1.43 6.92 3.22
C VAL A 42 2.28 6.04 2.30
N LEU A 43 3.59 6.06 2.48
CA LEU A 43 4.51 5.26 1.66
C LEU A 43 4.25 3.77 1.82
N TYR A 44 3.97 3.32 3.04
CA TYR A 44 3.65 1.94 3.32
C TYR A 44 2.37 1.48 2.61
N SER A 45 1.34 2.30 2.55
CA SER A 45 0.08 1.93 1.86
C SER A 45 0.30 1.70 0.36
N VAL A 46 1.14 2.51 -0.28
CA VAL A 46 1.52 2.33 -1.69
C VAL A 46 2.38 1.09 -1.88
N TYR A 47 3.36 0.88 -0.99
CA TYR A 47 4.18 -0.34 -0.97
C TYR A 47 3.31 -1.59 -0.88
N PHE A 48 2.44 -1.67 0.13
CA PHE A 48 1.60 -2.83 0.40
C PHE A 48 0.76 -3.23 -0.81
N THR A 49 0.11 -2.25 -1.44
CA THR A 49 -0.72 -2.50 -2.63
C THR A 49 0.09 -3.12 -3.77
N GLN A 50 1.29 -2.61 -4.03
CA GLN A 50 2.13 -3.10 -5.12
C GLN A 50 2.76 -4.45 -4.81
N GLU A 51 3.24 -4.63 -3.59
CA GLU A 51 3.89 -5.87 -3.16
C GLU A 51 2.91 -7.03 -3.15
N TRP A 52 1.80 -6.90 -2.43
CA TRP A 52 0.83 -7.98 -2.26
C TRP A 52 -0.03 -8.25 -3.49
N GLY A 53 -0.16 -7.30 -4.40
CA GLY A 53 -0.98 -7.44 -5.62
C GLY A 53 -0.21 -7.82 -6.88
N THR A 54 1.12 -7.95 -6.82
CA THR A 54 1.96 -8.24 -7.99
C THR A 54 2.87 -9.45 -7.74
N GLU A 55 2.59 -10.56 -8.40
CA GLU A 55 3.43 -11.74 -8.33
C GLU A 55 4.83 -11.46 -8.91
N GLN A 56 5.86 -11.65 -8.11
CA GLN A 56 7.27 -11.42 -8.47
C GLN A 56 7.94 -12.69 -8.96
N THR A 57 7.64 -13.80 -8.30
CA THR A 57 8.16 -15.13 -8.60
C THR A 57 7.05 -16.15 -8.40
N LYS A 58 7.21 -17.35 -8.96
CA LYS A 58 6.22 -18.45 -8.84
C LYS A 58 5.89 -18.85 -7.40
N ASP A 59 6.82 -18.63 -6.47
CA ASP A 59 6.67 -19.00 -5.05
C ASP A 59 6.70 -17.76 -4.14
N ASP A 60 6.16 -16.65 -4.64
CA ASP A 60 6.14 -15.38 -3.93
C ASP A 60 5.26 -15.45 -2.69
N GLN A 61 5.87 -15.32 -1.52
CA GLN A 61 5.16 -15.38 -0.23
C GLN A 61 4.41 -14.10 0.09
N THR A 62 4.75 -13.00 -0.57
CA THR A 62 4.12 -11.69 -0.42
C THR A 62 3.09 -11.41 -1.51
N PHE A 63 2.67 -12.43 -2.25
CA PHE A 63 1.65 -12.31 -3.27
C PHE A 63 0.30 -12.87 -2.80
N ASP A 64 -0.76 -12.09 -3.00
CA ASP A 64 -2.14 -12.53 -2.83
C ASP A 64 -3.00 -12.05 -3.98
N PRO A 65 -3.58 -12.97 -4.79
CA PRO A 65 -4.32 -12.62 -6.01
C PRO A 65 -5.57 -11.76 -5.74
N GLU A 66 -6.08 -11.69 -4.52
CA GLU A 66 -7.20 -10.79 -4.18
C GLU A 66 -6.80 -9.31 -4.23
N TYR A 67 -5.52 -8.97 -4.12
CA TYR A 67 -5.01 -7.60 -4.29
C TYR A 67 -4.66 -7.23 -5.73
N THR A 68 -4.57 -8.22 -6.64
CA THR A 68 -4.16 -8.01 -8.05
C THR A 68 -5.02 -6.98 -8.80
N PRO A 69 -6.35 -6.91 -8.66
CA PRO A 69 -7.14 -5.91 -9.36
C PRO A 69 -6.73 -4.48 -9.01
N THR A 70 -6.55 -4.18 -7.72
CA THR A 70 -6.13 -2.86 -7.22
C THR A 70 -4.71 -2.53 -7.64
N ALA A 71 -3.77 -3.47 -7.50
CA ALA A 71 -2.38 -3.30 -7.92
C ALA A 71 -2.27 -3.09 -9.44
N SER A 72 -3.01 -3.84 -10.23
CA SER A 72 -3.03 -3.72 -11.69
C SER A 72 -3.58 -2.37 -12.14
N GLN A 73 -4.58 -1.83 -11.47
CA GLN A 73 -5.12 -0.51 -11.75
C GLN A 73 -4.10 0.57 -11.38
N ALA A 74 -3.52 0.51 -10.18
CA ALA A 74 -2.46 1.42 -9.74
C ALA A 74 -1.25 1.38 -10.70
N ALA A 75 -0.83 0.20 -11.12
CA ALA A 75 0.29 0.03 -12.06
C ALA A 75 0.06 0.69 -13.44
N LYS A 76 -1.19 0.82 -13.86
CA LYS A 76 -1.55 1.48 -15.14
C LYS A 76 -1.58 3.00 -15.02
N THR A 77 -1.94 3.51 -13.86
CA THR A 77 -2.18 4.94 -13.65
C THR A 77 -1.07 5.63 -12.88
N LEU A 78 -0.54 5.04 -11.83
CA LEU A 78 0.51 5.64 -11.00
C LEU A 78 1.87 5.59 -11.71
N VAL A 79 2.42 6.77 -12.02
CA VAL A 79 3.75 6.91 -12.63
C VAL A 79 4.83 7.03 -11.57
N ALA A 80 4.61 7.89 -10.58
CA ALA A 80 5.57 8.13 -9.50
C ALA A 80 4.91 8.84 -8.32
N ILE A 81 5.54 8.71 -7.17
CA ILE A 81 5.30 9.55 -6.00
C ILE A 81 6.59 10.23 -5.59
N LYS A 82 6.49 11.42 -5.01
CA LYS A 82 7.64 12.22 -4.58
C LYS A 82 7.30 12.98 -3.30
N PRO A 83 7.68 12.48 -2.13
CA PRO A 83 7.67 13.29 -0.92
C PRO A 83 8.58 14.50 -1.12
N LEU A 84 8.10 15.69 -0.80
CA LEU A 84 8.86 16.94 -0.85
C LEU A 84 9.39 17.30 0.53
N ASP A 85 8.55 17.10 1.54
CA ASP A 85 8.83 17.30 2.96
C ASP A 85 7.91 16.39 3.80
N ASP A 86 7.85 16.61 5.10
CA ASP A 86 7.06 15.80 6.05
C ASP A 86 5.54 15.91 5.85
N HIS A 87 5.06 16.91 5.12
CA HIS A 87 3.64 17.18 4.92
C HIS A 87 3.22 17.17 3.47
N THR A 88 4.16 17.32 2.54
CA THR A 88 3.84 17.52 1.12
C THR A 88 4.30 16.35 0.27
N ILE A 89 3.38 15.80 -0.52
CA ILE A 89 3.68 14.74 -1.47
C ILE A 89 3.13 15.07 -2.85
N GLU A 90 3.94 14.90 -3.88
CA GLU A 90 3.52 14.94 -5.27
C GLU A 90 3.24 13.53 -5.79
N VAL A 91 2.07 13.35 -6.39
CA VAL A 91 1.65 12.11 -7.05
C VAL A 91 1.51 12.37 -8.55
N TYR A 92 2.14 11.55 -9.35
CA TYR A 92 2.15 11.65 -10.79
C TYR A 92 1.39 10.50 -11.39
N VAL A 93 0.32 10.80 -12.20
CA VAL A 93 -0.58 9.80 -12.75
C VAL A 93 -0.78 9.95 -14.25
N ASN A 94 -0.99 8.84 -14.95
CA ASN A 94 -1.42 8.79 -16.33
C ASN A 94 -2.95 8.72 -16.40
N TYR A 95 -3.57 9.73 -15.84
CA TYR A 95 -5.02 9.91 -15.85
C TYR A 95 -5.37 11.38 -16.05
N TRP A 96 -6.39 11.64 -16.84
CA TRP A 96 -6.92 12.97 -17.07
C TRP A 96 -8.45 12.93 -17.00
N HIS A 97 -9.02 13.93 -16.38
CA HIS A 97 -10.45 14.16 -16.33
C HIS A 97 -10.73 15.67 -16.37
N PHE A 98 -11.89 16.07 -16.85
CA PHE A 98 -12.28 17.49 -16.88
C PHE A 98 -12.61 18.03 -15.48
N ASP A 99 -13.00 17.14 -14.56
CA ASP A 99 -13.16 17.44 -13.15
C ASP A 99 -11.84 17.09 -12.40
N GLU A 100 -11.22 18.10 -11.83
CA GLU A 100 -9.96 17.95 -11.10
C GLU A 100 -10.10 17.08 -9.85
N SER A 101 -11.29 17.02 -9.25
CA SER A 101 -11.57 16.16 -8.09
C SER A 101 -11.41 14.69 -8.44
N GLU A 102 -11.79 14.29 -9.65
CA GLU A 102 -11.60 12.93 -10.14
C GLU A 102 -10.11 12.59 -10.31
N ILE A 103 -9.30 13.55 -10.78
CA ILE A 103 -7.85 13.36 -10.89
C ILE A 103 -7.25 13.20 -9.50
N ALA A 104 -7.69 14.00 -8.53
CA ALA A 104 -7.23 13.91 -7.15
C ALA A 104 -7.63 12.57 -6.52
N ASP A 105 -8.85 12.09 -6.72
CA ASP A 105 -9.29 10.79 -6.21
C ASP A 105 -8.46 9.63 -6.79
N TRP A 106 -8.21 9.64 -8.09
CA TRP A 106 -7.37 8.63 -8.76
C TRP A 106 -5.90 8.64 -8.32
N GLY A 107 -5.38 9.78 -7.95
CA GLY A 107 -4.02 9.92 -7.39
C GLY A 107 -3.97 9.75 -5.88
N GLY A 108 -5.09 9.44 -5.24
CA GLY A 108 -5.22 9.37 -3.78
C GLY A 108 -4.24 8.38 -3.13
N VAL A 109 -3.63 8.84 -2.05
CA VAL A 109 -2.69 8.05 -1.23
C VAL A 109 -3.33 7.86 0.15
N TRP A 110 -4.25 6.92 0.23
CA TRP A 110 -5.06 6.70 1.41
C TRP A 110 -4.36 5.81 2.41
N VAL A 111 -4.46 6.16 3.70
CA VAL A 111 -3.96 5.37 4.81
C VAL A 111 -5.12 4.87 5.66
N THR A 112 -5.04 3.62 6.13
CA THR A 112 -6.10 2.97 6.90
C THR A 112 -5.67 2.52 8.28
N MET A 113 -4.36 2.40 8.52
CA MET A 113 -3.77 2.00 9.79
C MET A 113 -2.31 2.47 9.90
N PRO A 114 -1.73 2.53 11.11
CA PRO A 114 -0.30 2.74 11.29
C PRO A 114 0.52 1.69 10.52
N TRP A 115 1.57 2.12 9.84
CA TRP A 115 2.43 1.22 9.05
C TRP A 115 3.03 0.09 9.88
N GLN A 116 3.31 0.32 11.15
CA GLN A 116 3.87 -0.68 12.06
C GLN A 116 2.90 -1.85 12.30
N ILE A 117 1.59 -1.56 12.36
CA ILE A 117 0.56 -2.60 12.47
C ILE A 117 0.50 -3.40 11.17
N GLY A 118 0.52 -2.72 10.03
CA GLY A 118 0.57 -3.36 8.72
C GLY A 118 1.76 -4.30 8.60
N ALA A 119 2.97 -3.84 8.94
CA ALA A 119 4.19 -4.63 8.91
C ALA A 119 4.15 -5.83 9.87
N ALA A 120 3.57 -5.67 11.06
CA ALA A 120 3.37 -6.79 11.98
C ALA A 120 2.40 -7.84 11.40
N MET A 121 1.33 -7.39 10.73
CA MET A 121 0.40 -8.29 10.04
C MET A 121 1.08 -9.03 8.87
N GLU A 122 1.88 -8.34 8.06
CA GLU A 122 2.68 -8.97 7.00
C GLU A 122 3.59 -10.07 7.56
N LYS A 123 4.29 -9.77 8.65
CA LYS A 123 5.18 -10.75 9.31
C LYS A 123 4.44 -12.03 9.71
N ILE A 124 3.23 -11.91 10.24
CA ILE A 124 2.38 -13.05 10.62
C ILE A 124 1.98 -13.87 9.39
N VAL A 125 1.65 -13.20 8.29
CA VAL A 125 1.26 -13.85 7.04
C VAL A 125 2.45 -14.55 6.39
N ILE A 126 3.62 -13.91 6.34
CA ILE A 126 4.87 -14.49 5.84
C ILE A 126 5.30 -15.70 6.68
N ASP A 127 5.12 -15.65 8.01
CA ASP A 127 5.37 -16.79 8.91
C ASP A 127 4.36 -17.93 8.72
N GLY A 128 3.36 -17.80 7.84
CA GLY A 128 2.36 -18.83 7.56
C GLY A 128 1.33 -19.04 8.66
N LYS A 129 1.21 -18.13 9.62
CA LYS A 129 0.26 -18.24 10.75
C LYS A 129 -1.15 -17.79 10.41
N ALA A 130 -1.28 -16.90 9.42
CA ALA A 130 -2.55 -16.40 8.91
C ALA A 130 -2.41 -15.98 7.43
N SER A 131 -3.50 -15.56 6.82
CA SER A 131 -3.52 -15.01 5.46
C SER A 131 -4.36 -13.73 5.40
N PHE A 132 -4.00 -12.83 4.51
CA PHE A 132 -4.78 -11.61 4.28
C PHE A 132 -6.10 -11.89 3.57
N SER A 133 -6.13 -12.84 2.64
CA SER A 133 -7.34 -13.20 1.93
C SER A 133 -7.98 -14.48 2.45
N LYS A 134 -9.32 -14.53 2.31
CA LYS A 134 -10.09 -15.72 2.63
C LYS A 134 -9.72 -16.89 1.72
N THR A 135 -9.49 -16.64 0.44
CA THR A 135 -9.16 -17.65 -0.56
C THR A 135 -7.85 -18.36 -0.21
N ASN A 136 -6.78 -17.60 0.07
CA ASN A 136 -5.51 -18.16 0.50
C ASN A 136 -5.59 -18.84 1.87
N ALA A 137 -6.36 -18.28 2.82
CA ALA A 137 -6.56 -18.89 4.13
C ALA A 137 -7.19 -20.28 3.99
N GLN A 138 -8.19 -20.42 3.17
CA GLN A 138 -8.85 -21.71 2.90
C GLN A 138 -7.92 -22.69 2.19
N ALA A 139 -7.21 -22.24 1.15
CA ALA A 139 -6.28 -23.09 0.40
C ALA A 139 -5.14 -23.65 1.27
N LYS A 140 -4.65 -22.85 2.22
CA LYS A 140 -3.56 -23.20 3.12
C LYS A 140 -4.04 -23.82 4.45
N SER A 141 -5.37 -23.89 4.69
CA SER A 141 -5.98 -24.35 5.97
C SER A 141 -5.46 -23.58 7.19
N ILE A 142 -5.27 -22.26 7.03
CA ILE A 142 -4.83 -21.35 8.09
C ILE A 142 -5.89 -20.28 8.36
N SER A 143 -5.68 -19.42 9.35
CA SER A 143 -6.61 -18.36 9.68
C SER A 143 -6.66 -17.27 8.63
N TRP A 144 -7.84 -16.80 8.33
CA TRP A 144 -8.02 -15.49 7.70
C TRP A 144 -7.79 -14.42 8.76
N LEU A 145 -6.75 -13.60 8.58
CA LEU A 145 -6.31 -12.61 9.56
C LEU A 145 -7.40 -11.55 9.81
N SER A 146 -7.74 -11.34 11.06
CA SER A 146 -8.70 -10.32 11.47
C SER A 146 -8.32 -9.72 12.82
N LEU A 147 -8.09 -8.42 12.87
CA LEU A 147 -7.80 -7.70 14.12
C LEU A 147 -8.98 -7.63 15.09
N ILE A 148 -10.19 -7.94 14.61
CA ILE A 148 -11.41 -8.01 15.46
C ILE A 148 -11.42 -9.29 16.29
N ILE A 149 -10.77 -10.34 15.80
CA ILE A 149 -10.73 -11.64 16.48
C ILE A 149 -9.60 -11.62 17.53
N PRO A 150 -9.89 -11.82 18.83
CA PRO A 150 -8.86 -11.71 19.89
C PRO A 150 -7.64 -12.61 19.70
N ARG A 151 -7.82 -13.77 19.05
CA ARG A 151 -6.70 -14.66 18.73
C ARG A 151 -5.70 -14.01 17.77
N ASP A 152 -6.20 -13.43 16.67
CA ASP A 152 -5.36 -12.86 15.63
C ASP A 152 -4.78 -11.51 16.08
N ALA A 153 -5.57 -10.73 16.83
CA ALA A 153 -5.09 -9.50 17.45
C ALA A 153 -3.90 -9.76 18.38
N LYS A 154 -3.94 -10.83 19.20
CA LYS A 154 -2.81 -11.22 20.06
C LYS A 154 -1.54 -11.54 19.27
N LEU A 155 -1.65 -12.13 18.08
CA LEU A 155 -0.48 -12.42 17.24
C LEU A 155 0.20 -11.15 16.74
N VAL A 156 -0.58 -10.10 16.45
CA VAL A 156 -0.05 -8.82 15.95
C VAL A 156 0.62 -8.00 17.05
N TRP A 157 0.17 -8.14 18.31
CA TRP A 157 0.67 -7.36 19.46
C TRP A 157 1.79 -8.04 20.25
N GLN A 158 2.25 -9.20 19.84
CA GLN A 158 3.41 -9.90 20.43
C GLN A 158 4.72 -9.55 19.72
#